data_6bd516a05a4a6070046fa85238cde3c8
#
_entry.id   6bd516a05a4a6070046fa85238cde3c8
#
_cell.length_a   1.000
_cell.length_b   1.000
_cell.length_c   1.000
_cell.angle_alpha   90.00
_cell.angle_beta   90.00
_cell.angle_gamma   90.00
#
_symmetry.space_group_name_H-M   'P 1'
#
loop_
_entity.id
_entity.type
_entity.pdbx_description
1 polymer ?
#
loop_
_entity_poly.entity_id
_entity_poly.type
_entity_poly.pdbx_seq_one_letter_code
_entity_poly.pdbx_strand_id
1 'polypeptide(L)'
;MNEAMQQRMLQARIEASEGYTRRHLRIIERQIVSRAERMTVTDRVKRRQSRRGALTWTRADERLFQQHVAELTLARRGEIDALMRKLEWQELAIVALRSRHSITAAS
;
A
#
# COMPACT_ATOMS: atom_id res chain seq x y z
N MET A 1 4.77 4.95 -36.92
CA MET A 1 4.41 5.75 -35.73
C MET A 1 5.47 6.79 -35.49
N ASN A 2 5.07 8.01 -35.19
CA ASN A 2 6.04 9.05 -34.86
C ASN A 2 6.53 8.91 -33.40
N GLU A 3 7.59 9.58 -33.09
CA GLU A 3 8.23 9.53 -31.79
C GLU A 3 7.31 10.03 -30.66
N ALA A 4 6.57 11.12 -30.91
CA ALA A 4 5.64 11.66 -29.92
C ALA A 4 4.55 10.66 -29.53
N MET A 5 4.05 9.90 -30.51
CA MET A 5 3.06 8.86 -30.28
C MET A 5 3.62 7.71 -29.47
N GLN A 6 4.86 7.30 -29.77
CA GLN A 6 5.56 6.26 -29.03
C GLN A 6 5.79 6.68 -27.56
N GLN A 7 6.16 7.94 -27.33
CA GLN A 7 6.36 8.48 -25.98
C GLN A 7 5.05 8.50 -25.18
N ARG A 8 3.93 8.89 -25.81
CA ARG A 8 2.61 8.86 -25.15
C ARG A 8 2.20 7.44 -24.77
N MET A 9 2.46 6.48 -25.65
CA MET A 9 2.16 5.08 -25.38
C MET A 9 3.00 4.55 -24.23
N LEU A 10 4.28 4.91 -24.19
CA LEU A 10 5.17 4.54 -23.12
C LEU A 10 4.71 5.16 -21.78
N GLN A 11 4.37 6.45 -21.79
CA GLN A 11 3.83 7.13 -20.62
C GLN A 11 2.57 6.45 -20.09
N ALA A 12 1.63 6.15 -20.97
CA ALA A 12 0.38 5.48 -20.59
C ALA A 12 0.64 4.11 -19.97
N ARG A 13 1.64 3.38 -20.48
CA ARG A 13 2.05 2.08 -19.96
C ARG A 13 2.62 2.19 -18.55
N ILE A 14 3.49 3.18 -18.34
CA ILE A 14 4.10 3.40 -17.02
C ILE A 14 3.05 3.87 -16.01
N GLU A 15 2.13 4.74 -16.42
CA GLU A 15 1.03 5.19 -15.56
C GLU A 15 0.12 4.04 -15.14
N ALA A 16 -0.19 3.13 -16.07
CA ALA A 16 -0.97 1.94 -15.76
C ALA A 16 -0.21 1.03 -14.76
N SER A 17 1.08 0.86 -14.98
CA SER A 17 1.96 0.08 -14.10
C SER A 17 2.04 0.69 -12.70
N GLU A 18 2.16 2.00 -12.60
CA GLU A 18 2.11 2.74 -11.33
C GLU A 18 0.80 2.47 -10.59
N GLY A 19 -0.32 2.52 -11.31
CA GLY A 19 -1.64 2.22 -10.74
C GLY A 19 -1.71 0.82 -10.14
N TYR A 20 -1.13 -0.18 -10.79
CA TYR A 20 -1.04 -1.54 -10.26
C TYR A 20 -0.19 -1.61 -8.99
N THR A 21 0.96 -0.92 -8.97
CA THR A 21 1.84 -0.90 -7.80
C THR A 21 1.13 -0.26 -6.61
N ARG A 22 0.44 0.86 -6.80
CA ARG A 22 -0.34 1.53 -5.75
C ARG A 22 -1.44 0.64 -5.21
N ARG A 23 -2.17 -0.05 -6.08
CA ARG A 23 -3.22 -0.98 -5.67
C ARG A 23 -2.65 -2.16 -4.89
N HIS A 24 -1.51 -2.68 -5.30
CA HIS A 24 -0.84 -3.77 -4.60
C HIS A 24 -0.48 -3.35 -3.17
N LEU A 25 0.08 -2.16 -2.99
CA LEU A 25 0.40 -1.61 -1.67
C LEU A 25 -0.86 -1.47 -0.80
N ARG A 26 -1.96 -0.97 -1.37
CA ARG A 26 -3.22 -0.85 -0.64
C ARG A 26 -3.80 -2.20 -0.23
N ILE A 27 -3.66 -3.22 -1.08
CA ILE A 27 -4.11 -4.58 -0.77
C ILE A 27 -3.31 -5.12 0.40
N ILE A 28 -2.00 -4.96 0.40
CA ILE A 28 -1.12 -5.40 1.50
C ILE A 28 -1.55 -4.71 2.81
N GLU A 29 -1.74 -3.40 2.77
CA GLU A 29 -2.19 -2.62 3.93
C GLU A 29 -3.51 -3.15 4.49
N ARG A 30 -4.49 -3.38 3.62
CA ARG A 30 -5.79 -3.94 4.04
C ARG A 30 -5.66 -5.34 4.61
N GLN A 31 -4.80 -6.17 4.03
CA GLN A 31 -4.54 -7.52 4.54
C GLN A 31 -3.94 -7.48 5.95
N ILE A 32 -3.00 -6.57 6.18
CA ILE A 32 -2.37 -6.37 7.48
C ILE A 32 -3.41 -5.93 8.51
N VAL A 33 -4.18 -4.90 8.20
CA VAL A 33 -5.22 -4.36 9.10
C VAL A 33 -6.26 -5.44 9.43
N SER A 34 -6.76 -6.12 8.42
CA SER A 34 -7.76 -7.17 8.60
C SER A 34 -7.25 -8.31 9.46
N ARG A 35 -6.01 -8.75 9.24
CA ARG A 35 -5.40 -9.81 10.05
C ARG A 35 -5.15 -9.34 11.49
N ALA A 36 -4.69 -8.11 11.67
CA ALA A 36 -4.47 -7.54 12.99
C ALA A 36 -5.77 -7.46 13.79
N GLU A 37 -6.86 -7.09 13.14
CA GLU A 37 -8.18 -7.08 13.77
C GLU A 37 -8.58 -8.47 14.23
N ARG A 38 -8.44 -9.48 13.38
CA ARG A 38 -8.77 -10.87 13.73
C ARG A 38 -7.93 -11.38 14.89
N MET A 39 -6.63 -11.07 14.89
CA MET A 39 -5.72 -11.46 15.97
C MET A 39 -6.12 -10.79 17.29
N THR A 40 -6.46 -9.51 17.25
CA THR A 40 -6.91 -8.77 18.43
C THR A 40 -8.22 -9.32 18.99
N VAL A 41 -9.19 -9.62 18.11
CA VAL A 41 -10.45 -10.22 18.51
C VAL A 41 -10.22 -11.60 19.14
N THR A 42 -9.37 -12.41 18.56
CA THR A 42 -9.02 -13.73 19.08
C THR A 42 -8.39 -13.63 20.48
N ASP A 43 -7.42 -12.75 20.66
CA ASP A 43 -6.78 -12.52 21.96
C ASP A 43 -7.77 -12.02 22.99
N ARG A 44 -8.67 -11.14 22.59
CA ARG A 44 -9.73 -10.59 23.41
C ARG A 44 -10.68 -11.67 23.90
N VAL A 45 -11.11 -12.55 23.01
CA VAL A 45 -11.99 -13.69 23.36
C VAL A 45 -11.28 -14.61 24.36
N LYS A 46 -10.01 -14.94 24.14
CA LYS A 46 -9.23 -15.78 25.03
C LYS A 46 -9.11 -15.20 26.44
N ARG A 47 -8.90 -13.88 26.55
CA ARG A 47 -8.76 -13.20 27.86
C ARG A 47 -10.08 -13.04 28.59
N ARG A 48 -11.21 -13.00 27.88
CA ARG A 48 -12.52 -12.68 28.44
C ARG A 48 -13.50 -13.84 28.45
N GLN A 49 -13.02 -15.07 28.30
CA GLN A 49 -13.86 -16.28 28.34
C GLN A 49 -14.73 -16.36 29.58
N SER A 50 -14.30 -15.78 30.70
CA SER A 50 -15.02 -15.81 31.98
C SER A 50 -15.84 -14.55 32.24
N ARG A 51 -15.81 -13.54 31.37
CA ARG A 51 -16.53 -12.27 31.56
C ARG A 51 -17.60 -12.07 30.50
N ARG A 52 -18.84 -12.06 30.96
CA ARG A 52 -19.98 -11.78 30.08
C ARG A 52 -19.99 -10.30 29.65
N GLY A 53 -20.19 -10.06 28.38
CA GLY A 53 -20.76 -8.81 27.90
C GLY A 53 -19.83 -7.66 27.59
N ALA A 54 -18.53 -7.83 27.61
CA ALA A 54 -17.64 -6.73 27.21
C ALA A 54 -17.34 -6.83 25.70
N LEU A 55 -18.31 -6.40 24.88
CA LEU A 55 -18.15 -6.34 23.41
C LEU A 55 -17.51 -5.05 22.95
N THR A 56 -17.34 -4.06 23.86
CA THR A 56 -16.79 -2.76 23.53
C THR A 56 -15.27 -2.84 23.36
N TRP A 57 -14.80 -2.26 22.28
CA TRP A 57 -13.37 -2.11 21.99
C TRP A 57 -12.74 -1.16 23.02
N THR A 58 -11.71 -1.60 23.73
CA THR A 58 -11.07 -0.83 24.76
C THR A 58 -9.76 -0.21 24.26
N ARG A 59 -9.17 0.69 25.06
CA ARG A 59 -7.84 1.23 24.77
C ARG A 59 -6.75 0.15 24.74
N ALA A 60 -6.91 -0.87 25.58
CA ALA A 60 -6.00 -2.01 25.58
C ALA A 60 -6.13 -2.81 24.28
N ASP A 61 -7.34 -3.01 23.78
CA ASP A 61 -7.60 -3.64 22.48
C ASP A 61 -6.95 -2.83 21.35
N GLU A 62 -7.07 -1.52 21.38
CA GLU A 62 -6.46 -0.64 20.38
C GLU A 62 -4.94 -0.72 20.39
N ARG A 63 -4.32 -0.73 21.57
CA ARG A 63 -2.87 -0.87 21.69
C ARG A 63 -2.40 -2.22 21.14
N LEU A 64 -3.13 -3.28 21.44
CA LEU A 64 -2.81 -4.61 20.96
C LEU A 64 -2.97 -4.69 19.43
N PHE A 65 -4.04 -4.10 18.91
CA PHE A 65 -4.25 -4.00 17.47
C PHE A 65 -3.07 -3.28 16.77
N GLN A 66 -2.66 -2.13 17.29
CA GLN A 66 -1.53 -1.39 16.73
C GLN A 66 -0.23 -2.18 16.81
N GLN A 67 -0.03 -2.94 17.88
CA GLN A 67 1.11 -3.84 18.02
C GLN A 67 1.10 -4.92 16.94
N HIS A 68 -0.05 -5.54 16.67
CA HIS A 68 -0.20 -6.54 15.61
C HIS A 68 0.05 -5.92 14.23
N VAL A 69 -0.46 -4.71 13.98
CA VAL A 69 -0.19 -3.99 12.72
C VAL A 69 1.32 -3.80 12.54
N ALA A 70 2.02 -3.34 13.57
CA ALA A 70 3.46 -3.12 13.50
C ALA A 70 4.23 -4.41 13.23
N GLU A 71 3.89 -5.49 13.92
CA GLU A 71 4.53 -6.80 13.74
C GLU A 71 4.30 -7.36 12.34
N LEU A 72 3.07 -7.29 11.84
CA LEU A 72 2.73 -7.77 10.51
C LEU A 72 3.38 -6.92 9.41
N THR A 73 3.46 -5.61 9.62
CA THR A 73 4.16 -4.70 8.69
C THR A 73 5.65 -5.05 8.63
N LEU A 74 6.25 -5.28 9.79
CA LEU A 74 7.66 -5.68 9.87
C LEU A 74 7.91 -7.01 9.15
N ALA A 75 7.02 -7.98 9.32
CA ALA A 75 7.13 -9.29 8.66
C ALA A 75 7.06 -9.18 7.13
N ARG A 76 6.37 -8.16 6.61
CA ARG A 76 6.21 -7.93 5.17
C ARG A 76 7.07 -6.77 4.64
N ARG A 77 7.99 -6.28 5.46
CA ARG A 77 8.80 -5.09 5.14
C ARG A 77 9.56 -5.22 3.82
N GLY A 78 10.16 -6.36 3.55
CA GLY A 78 10.92 -6.57 2.31
C GLY A 78 10.05 -6.40 1.07
N GLU A 79 8.85 -6.96 1.08
CA GLU A 79 7.87 -6.85 0.00
C GLU A 79 7.40 -5.39 -0.16
N ILE A 80 7.06 -4.74 0.94
CA ILE A 80 6.58 -3.35 0.95
C ILE A 80 7.67 -2.41 0.42
N ASP A 81 8.90 -2.54 0.92
CA ASP A 81 10.02 -1.70 0.50
C ASP A 81 10.32 -1.87 -0.99
N ALA A 82 10.27 -3.11 -1.51
CA ALA A 82 10.47 -3.37 -2.93
C ALA A 82 9.41 -2.68 -3.80
N LEU A 83 8.14 -2.72 -3.37
CA LEU A 83 7.05 -2.06 -4.08
C LEU A 83 7.17 -0.54 -4.01
N MET A 84 7.60 0.00 -2.87
CA MET A 84 7.81 1.44 -2.72
C MET A 84 8.95 1.94 -3.60
N ARG A 85 10.04 1.20 -3.72
CA ARG A 85 11.13 1.53 -4.66
C ARG A 85 10.67 1.49 -6.11
N LYS A 86 9.86 0.49 -6.45
CA LYS A 86 9.27 0.38 -7.79
C LYS A 86 8.36 1.57 -8.09
N LEU A 87 7.51 1.95 -7.13
CA LEU A 87 6.61 3.09 -7.26
C LEU A 87 7.39 4.38 -7.47
N GLU A 88 8.43 4.61 -6.69
CA GLU A 88 9.32 5.78 -6.82
C GLU A 88 9.94 5.86 -8.21
N TRP A 89 10.47 4.74 -8.71
CA TRP A 89 11.02 4.68 -10.06
C TRP A 89 9.97 5.01 -11.12
N GLN A 90 8.76 4.48 -10.99
CA GLN A 90 7.65 4.74 -11.92
C GLN A 90 7.25 6.22 -11.91
N GLU A 91 7.16 6.82 -10.72
CA GLU A 91 6.84 8.25 -10.57
C GLU A 91 7.88 9.14 -11.22
N LEU A 92 9.16 8.83 -11.02
CA LEU A 92 10.26 9.57 -11.64
C LEU A 92 10.24 9.45 -13.17
N ALA A 93 9.95 8.26 -13.67
CA ALA A 93 9.83 8.02 -15.12
C ALA A 93 8.69 8.83 -15.73
N ILE A 94 7.54 8.90 -15.06
CA ILE A 94 6.38 9.68 -15.52
C ILE A 94 6.72 11.16 -15.56
N VAL A 95 7.37 11.68 -14.52
CA VAL A 95 7.80 13.09 -14.47
C VAL A 95 8.75 13.39 -15.62
N ALA A 96 9.71 12.51 -15.90
CA ALA A 96 10.65 12.68 -16.99
C ALA A 96 9.96 12.71 -18.36
N LEU A 97 8.98 11.84 -18.58
CA LEU A 97 8.22 11.79 -19.82
C LEU A 97 7.34 13.02 -20.00
N ARG A 98 6.70 13.48 -18.95
CA ARG A 98 5.90 14.72 -18.97
C ARG A 98 6.75 15.93 -19.29
N SER A 99 7.94 16.00 -18.71
CA SER A 99 8.92 17.05 -19.00
C SER A 99 9.32 17.08 -20.47
N ARG A 100 9.57 15.92 -21.05
CA ARG A 100 9.90 15.80 -22.49
C ARG A 100 8.75 16.28 -23.38
N HIS A 101 7.51 15.91 -23.02
CA HIS A 101 6.30 16.35 -23.75
C HIS A 101 6.16 17.87 -23.70
N SER A 102 6.38 18.49 -22.56
CA SER A 102 6.31 19.94 -22.40
C SER A 102 7.35 20.65 -23.26
N ILE A 103 8.57 20.15 -23.27
CA ILE A 103 9.67 20.72 -24.10
C ILE A 103 9.31 20.58 -25.60
N THR A 104 8.85 19.42 -26.00
CA THR A 104 8.46 19.17 -27.41
C THR A 104 7.28 20.04 -27.81
N ALA A 105 6.30 20.23 -26.95
CA ALA A 105 5.13 21.09 -27.24
C ALA A 105 5.51 22.58 -27.29
N ALA A 106 6.52 23.02 -26.56
CA ALA A 106 6.98 24.40 -26.54
C ALA A 106 7.84 24.77 -27.74
N SER A 107 8.38 23.80 -28.44
CA SER A 107 9.19 24.02 -29.63
C SER A 107 8.36 23.85 -30.91
#